data_aed1fe4459603e925bd61489417e0e44
#
_entry.id   aed1fe4459603e925bd61489417e0e44
#
_cell.length_a   1.000
_cell.length_b   1.000
_cell.length_c   1.000
_cell.angle_alpha   90.00
_cell.angle_beta   90.00
_cell.angle_gamma   90.00
#
_symmetry.space_group_name_H-M   'P 1'
#
loop_
_entity.id
_entity.type
_entity.pdbx_description
1 polymer ?
#
loop_
_entity_poly.entity_id
_entity_poly.type
_entity_poly.pdbx_seq_one_letter_code
_entity_poly.pdbx_strand_id
1 'polypeptide(L)'
;SNLQIKVDSNPSILVDDDKSKLVQSKYNILHNQKNILLGIGGSGPTKRIAPEIFLKFMEECSNKYNCKFFLATGKNEEEQKILKKILDSKFKFQCIALDGLKLSETLPIIKNCDISICNDSSFSHLSAAVGTPTIVLMADTPLLYGSYSPQMHPILPDGEKTVTHDTLGKDKINPKKIFA
;
A
#
# COMPACT_ATOMS: atom_id res chain seq x y z
N SER A 1 9.17 43.39 -5.70
CA SER A 1 8.14 42.75 -4.85
C SER A 1 8.39 41.25 -4.84
N ASN A 2 8.83 40.71 -3.69
CA ASN A 2 8.97 39.29 -3.51
C ASN A 2 7.56 38.70 -3.35
N LEU A 3 7.08 38.01 -4.38
CA LEU A 3 5.90 37.16 -4.28
C LEU A 3 6.23 35.97 -3.37
N GLN A 4 5.77 35.98 -2.14
CA GLN A 4 5.80 34.82 -1.26
C GLN A 4 4.62 33.91 -1.65
N ILE A 5 4.89 32.93 -2.50
CA ILE A 5 3.92 31.91 -2.81
C ILE A 5 4.05 30.84 -1.71
N LYS A 6 3.00 30.69 -0.91
CA LYS A 6 2.91 29.59 0.05
C LYS A 6 2.46 28.34 -0.71
N VAL A 7 3.40 27.44 -0.96
CA VAL A 7 3.12 26.15 -1.62
C VAL A 7 2.99 25.08 -0.55
N ASP A 8 1.93 24.27 -0.61
CA ASP A 8 1.88 23.02 0.15
C ASP A 8 2.94 22.09 -0.43
N SER A 9 3.89 21.67 0.39
CA SER A 9 5.00 20.80 -0.03
C SER A 9 4.58 19.34 -0.20
N ASN A 10 3.40 18.96 0.28
CA ASN A 10 2.93 17.58 0.18
C ASN A 10 2.13 17.38 -1.11
N PRO A 11 2.51 16.37 -1.95
CA PRO A 11 1.71 16.02 -3.11
C PRO A 11 0.28 15.64 -2.70
N SER A 12 -0.71 16.14 -3.43
CA SER A 12 -2.12 15.81 -3.23
C SER A 12 -2.80 15.47 -4.54
N ILE A 13 -3.71 14.50 -4.48
CA ILE A 13 -4.55 14.09 -5.61
C ILE A 13 -6.00 14.22 -5.18
N LEU A 14 -6.76 15.02 -5.93
CA LEU A 14 -8.20 15.12 -5.75
C LEU A 14 -8.88 13.96 -6.50
N VAL A 15 -9.69 13.23 -5.79
CA VAL A 15 -10.53 12.17 -6.36
C VAL A 15 -11.96 12.66 -6.39
N ASP A 16 -12.59 12.55 -7.54
CA ASP A 16 -13.98 12.89 -7.77
C ASP A 16 -14.92 12.06 -6.87
N ASP A 17 -15.85 12.74 -6.19
CA ASP A 17 -16.74 12.10 -5.21
C ASP A 17 -17.71 11.10 -5.87
N ASP A 18 -18.16 11.37 -7.10
CA ASP A 18 -19.08 10.46 -7.80
C ASP A 18 -18.35 9.19 -8.22
N LYS A 19 -17.08 9.30 -8.65
CA LYS A 19 -16.23 8.14 -8.90
C LYS A 19 -15.96 7.36 -7.62
N SER A 20 -15.77 8.05 -6.51
CA SER A 20 -15.60 7.44 -5.19
C SER A 20 -16.82 6.61 -4.78
N LYS A 21 -18.03 7.17 -4.91
CA LYS A 21 -19.30 6.46 -4.65
C LYS A 21 -19.52 5.28 -5.61
N LEU A 22 -19.17 5.46 -6.89
CA LEU A 22 -19.30 4.39 -7.90
C LEU A 22 -18.46 3.18 -7.54
N VAL A 23 -17.21 3.38 -7.13
CA VAL A 23 -16.34 2.24 -6.73
C VAL A 23 -16.79 1.60 -5.43
N GLN A 24 -17.35 2.36 -4.47
CA GLN A 24 -17.93 1.79 -3.26
C GLN A 24 -19.02 0.77 -3.61
N SER A 25 -19.93 1.14 -4.50
CA SER A 25 -20.99 0.24 -4.98
C SER A 25 -20.43 -0.94 -5.78
N LYS A 26 -19.58 -0.64 -6.78
CA LYS A 26 -19.02 -1.66 -7.70
C LYS A 26 -18.25 -2.76 -6.98
N TYR A 27 -17.48 -2.40 -5.97
CA TYR A 27 -16.61 -3.33 -5.23
C TYR A 27 -17.17 -3.72 -3.87
N ASN A 28 -18.42 -3.31 -3.57
CA ASN A 28 -19.06 -3.57 -2.28
C ASN A 28 -18.16 -3.19 -1.10
N ILE A 29 -17.70 -1.92 -1.10
CA ILE A 29 -16.87 -1.36 -0.03
C ILE A 29 -17.78 -0.92 1.11
N LEU A 30 -17.77 -1.66 2.22
CA LEU A 30 -18.68 -1.46 3.33
C LEU A 30 -18.01 -0.73 4.50
N HIS A 31 -18.74 0.14 5.19
CA HIS A 31 -18.24 0.86 6.38
C HIS A 31 -18.01 -0.03 7.61
N ASN A 32 -18.69 -1.18 7.68
CA ASN A 32 -18.53 -2.16 8.77
C ASN A 32 -17.44 -3.20 8.49
N GLN A 33 -16.61 -2.95 7.48
CA GLN A 33 -15.52 -3.80 7.03
C GLN A 33 -14.24 -2.97 6.98
N LYS A 34 -13.09 -3.57 7.25
CA LYS A 34 -11.78 -2.93 7.03
C LYS A 34 -11.35 -3.12 5.59
N ASN A 35 -11.27 -2.04 4.86
CA ASN A 35 -10.88 -2.00 3.46
C ASN A 35 -9.40 -1.60 3.39
N ILE A 36 -8.55 -2.52 2.98
CA ILE A 36 -7.10 -2.40 3.09
C ILE A 36 -6.47 -2.51 1.70
N LEU A 37 -5.71 -1.50 1.29
CA LEU A 37 -4.86 -1.61 0.11
C LEU A 37 -3.56 -2.32 0.48
N LEU A 38 -3.17 -3.31 -0.30
CA LEU A 38 -1.86 -3.94 -0.24
C LEU A 38 -1.09 -3.63 -1.53
N GLY A 39 -0.11 -2.73 -1.46
CA GLY A 39 0.80 -2.38 -2.55
C GLY A 39 1.95 -3.39 -2.60
N ILE A 40 1.70 -4.54 -3.21
CA ILE A 40 2.61 -5.70 -3.21
C ILE A 40 3.66 -5.65 -4.30
N GLY A 41 3.54 -4.72 -5.25
CA GLY A 41 4.50 -4.51 -6.33
C GLY A 41 5.70 -3.65 -5.90
N GLY A 42 6.67 -3.53 -6.80
CA GLY A 42 7.85 -2.68 -6.62
C GLY A 42 8.83 -2.82 -7.78
N SER A 43 9.48 -1.72 -8.17
CA SER A 43 10.35 -1.65 -9.35
C SER A 43 11.64 -2.46 -9.25
N GLY A 44 12.08 -2.82 -8.04
CA GLY A 44 13.33 -3.56 -7.82
C GLY A 44 13.14 -4.81 -6.98
N PRO A 45 13.97 -5.85 -7.18
CA PRO A 45 13.89 -7.10 -6.44
C PRO A 45 14.15 -6.92 -4.94
N THR A 46 14.92 -5.90 -4.55
CA THR A 46 15.28 -5.59 -3.16
C THR A 46 14.17 -4.90 -2.39
N LYS A 47 13.18 -4.32 -3.10
CA LYS A 47 12.02 -3.62 -2.52
C LYS A 47 10.77 -4.49 -2.43
N ARG A 48 10.73 -5.61 -3.15
CA ARG A 48 9.58 -6.52 -3.16
C ARG A 48 9.61 -7.43 -1.95
N ILE A 49 8.75 -7.11 -0.99
CA ILE A 49 8.56 -7.91 0.22
C ILE A 49 7.91 -9.25 -0.14
N ALA A 50 8.36 -10.32 0.51
CA ALA A 50 7.83 -11.66 0.25
C ALA A 50 6.32 -11.76 0.55
N PRO A 51 5.55 -12.46 -0.28
CA PRO A 51 4.10 -12.60 -0.11
C PRO A 51 3.71 -13.21 1.24
N GLU A 52 4.57 -13.99 1.86
CA GLU A 52 4.36 -14.59 3.18
C GLU A 52 4.20 -13.53 4.29
N ILE A 53 4.87 -12.40 4.17
CA ILE A 53 4.75 -11.29 5.12
C ILE A 53 3.37 -10.64 5.01
N PHE A 54 2.90 -10.41 3.78
CA PHE A 54 1.54 -9.92 3.55
C PHE A 54 0.49 -10.93 4.04
N LEU A 55 0.68 -12.23 3.78
CA LEU A 55 -0.24 -13.27 4.23
C LEU A 55 -0.32 -13.36 5.76
N LYS A 56 0.80 -13.22 6.47
CA LYS A 56 0.79 -13.14 7.94
C LYS A 56 0.05 -11.90 8.45
N PHE A 57 0.28 -10.75 7.84
CA PHE A 57 -0.46 -9.54 8.16
C PHE A 57 -1.97 -9.71 7.92
N MET A 58 -2.36 -10.27 6.77
CA MET A 58 -3.75 -10.54 6.43
C MET A 58 -4.41 -11.47 7.45
N GLU A 59 -3.69 -12.47 7.94
CA GLU A 59 -4.16 -13.39 8.98
C GLU A 59 -4.42 -12.67 10.31
N GLU A 60 -3.48 -11.87 10.78
CA GLU A 60 -3.62 -11.08 12.01
C GLU A 60 -4.82 -10.12 11.92
N CYS A 61 -4.98 -9.44 10.78
CA CYS A 61 -6.13 -8.57 10.54
C CYS A 61 -7.46 -9.34 10.53
N SER A 62 -7.52 -10.43 9.78
CA SER A 62 -8.76 -11.19 9.59
C SER A 62 -9.21 -11.92 10.85
N ASN A 63 -8.29 -12.20 11.77
CA ASN A 63 -8.64 -12.75 13.09
C ASN A 63 -9.37 -11.74 13.99
N LYS A 64 -9.21 -10.42 13.73
CA LYS A 64 -9.80 -9.37 14.57
C LYS A 64 -10.93 -8.62 13.88
N TYR A 65 -10.89 -8.53 12.55
CA TYR A 65 -11.80 -7.70 11.78
C TYR A 65 -12.34 -8.44 10.55
N ASN A 66 -13.52 -8.06 10.11
CA ASN A 66 -13.98 -8.38 8.77
C ASN A 66 -13.16 -7.52 7.78
N CYS A 67 -12.34 -8.14 6.93
CA CYS A 67 -11.40 -7.46 6.05
C CYS A 67 -11.71 -7.71 4.57
N LYS A 68 -11.43 -6.69 3.76
CA LYS A 68 -11.32 -6.76 2.31
C LYS A 68 -9.97 -6.20 1.89
N PHE A 69 -9.27 -6.90 1.02
CA PHE A 69 -7.93 -6.54 0.57
C PHE A 69 -7.94 -6.19 -0.92
N PHE A 70 -7.44 -5.02 -1.26
CA PHE A 70 -7.24 -4.57 -2.63
C PHE A 70 -5.75 -4.73 -2.95
N LEU A 71 -5.43 -5.58 -3.92
CA LEU A 71 -4.04 -5.95 -4.25
C LEU A 71 -3.55 -5.12 -5.42
N ALA A 72 -2.66 -4.17 -5.14
CA ALA A 72 -2.09 -3.25 -6.13
C ALA A 72 -0.67 -3.68 -6.52
N THR A 73 -0.45 -3.90 -7.81
CA THR A 73 0.82 -4.37 -8.36
C THR A 73 0.96 -4.00 -9.83
N GLY A 74 2.17 -4.11 -10.37
CA GLY A 74 2.44 -4.00 -11.80
C GLY A 74 2.16 -5.31 -12.54
N LYS A 75 2.48 -5.28 -13.85
CA LYS A 75 2.22 -6.40 -14.77
C LYS A 75 3.45 -7.25 -15.09
N ASN A 76 4.60 -6.95 -14.49
CA ASN A 76 5.79 -7.77 -14.73
C ASN A 76 5.64 -9.16 -14.07
N GLU A 77 6.36 -10.13 -14.61
CA GLU A 77 6.24 -11.54 -14.24
C GLU A 77 6.45 -11.78 -12.73
N GLU A 78 7.45 -11.12 -12.14
CA GLU A 78 7.78 -11.31 -10.73
C GLU A 78 6.70 -10.77 -9.79
N GLU A 79 6.12 -9.63 -10.13
CA GLU A 79 5.00 -9.07 -9.36
C GLU A 79 3.74 -9.93 -9.52
N GLN A 80 3.49 -10.48 -10.70
CA GLN A 80 2.39 -11.38 -10.96
C GLN A 80 2.53 -12.72 -10.20
N LYS A 81 3.75 -13.22 -9.97
CA LYS A 81 3.99 -14.37 -9.11
C LYS A 81 3.57 -14.11 -7.65
N ILE A 82 3.88 -12.90 -7.14
CA ILE A 82 3.45 -12.48 -5.79
C ILE A 82 1.93 -12.39 -5.71
N LEU A 83 1.31 -11.70 -6.68
CA LEU A 83 -0.14 -11.57 -6.76
C LEU A 83 -0.83 -12.95 -6.78
N LYS A 84 -0.38 -13.83 -7.65
CA LYS A 84 -0.92 -15.20 -7.76
C LYS A 84 -0.83 -15.95 -6.44
N LYS A 85 0.30 -15.87 -5.75
CA LYS A 85 0.50 -16.57 -4.47
C LYS A 85 -0.49 -16.10 -3.39
N ILE A 86 -0.81 -14.80 -3.36
CA ILE A 86 -1.82 -14.26 -2.43
C ILE A 86 -3.23 -14.71 -2.86
N LEU A 87 -3.54 -14.64 -4.15
CA LEU A 87 -4.85 -15.04 -4.67
C LEU A 87 -5.12 -16.56 -4.56
N ASP A 88 -4.08 -17.39 -4.55
CA ASP A 88 -4.19 -18.84 -4.34
C ASP A 88 -4.28 -19.23 -2.84
N SER A 89 -4.22 -18.25 -1.93
CA SER A 89 -4.30 -18.49 -0.50
C SER A 89 -5.75 -18.61 0.02
N LYS A 90 -5.89 -18.90 1.31
CA LYS A 90 -7.19 -18.92 2.00
C LYS A 90 -7.94 -17.58 1.97
N PHE A 91 -7.24 -16.48 1.67
CA PHE A 91 -7.80 -15.14 1.61
C PHE A 91 -8.38 -14.76 0.24
N LYS A 92 -8.37 -15.67 -0.73
CA LYS A 92 -8.82 -15.43 -2.11
C LYS A 92 -10.14 -14.66 -2.20
N PHE A 93 -11.13 -15.03 -1.40
CA PHE A 93 -12.47 -14.43 -1.45
C PHE A 93 -12.57 -13.05 -0.76
N GLN A 94 -11.53 -12.65 -0.02
CA GLN A 94 -11.40 -11.32 0.59
C GLN A 94 -10.58 -10.37 -0.30
N CYS A 95 -9.98 -10.86 -1.39
CA CYS A 95 -9.06 -10.14 -2.24
C CYS A 95 -9.71 -9.67 -3.54
N ILE A 96 -9.34 -8.47 -3.96
CA ILE A 96 -9.64 -7.90 -5.28
C ILE A 96 -8.30 -7.45 -5.90
N ALA A 97 -7.94 -8.02 -7.04
CA ALA A 97 -6.75 -7.62 -7.80
C ALA A 97 -7.03 -6.34 -8.61
N LEU A 98 -6.10 -5.39 -8.58
CA LEU A 98 -6.21 -4.10 -9.26
C LEU A 98 -5.29 -3.98 -10.49
N ASP A 99 -4.50 -4.99 -10.80
CA ASP A 99 -3.50 -4.99 -11.89
C ASP A 99 -4.11 -4.85 -13.30
N GLY A 100 -5.40 -5.18 -13.45
CA GLY A 100 -6.17 -4.98 -14.68
C GLY A 100 -6.73 -3.56 -14.86
N LEU A 101 -6.70 -2.72 -13.82
CA LEU A 101 -7.32 -1.40 -13.82
C LEU A 101 -6.35 -0.31 -14.29
N LYS A 102 -6.92 0.76 -14.86
CA LYS A 102 -6.18 2.00 -15.10
C LYS A 102 -5.99 2.74 -13.77
N LEU A 103 -4.97 3.60 -13.70
CA LEU A 103 -4.71 4.41 -12.52
C LEU A 103 -5.94 5.26 -12.12
N SER A 104 -6.65 5.83 -13.11
CA SER A 104 -7.88 6.61 -12.89
C SER A 104 -9.03 5.81 -12.25
N GLU A 105 -9.01 4.48 -12.35
CA GLU A 105 -9.97 3.58 -11.71
C GLU A 105 -9.46 3.11 -10.34
N THR A 106 -8.14 3.03 -10.17
CA THR A 106 -7.50 2.58 -8.93
C THR A 106 -7.54 3.67 -7.85
N LEU A 107 -7.31 4.94 -8.20
CA LEU A 107 -7.29 6.05 -7.22
C LEU A 107 -8.56 6.18 -6.38
N PRO A 108 -9.79 6.10 -6.95
CA PRO A 108 -11.00 6.10 -6.15
C PRO A 108 -11.11 4.91 -5.19
N ILE A 109 -10.56 3.74 -5.56
CA ILE A 109 -10.52 2.58 -4.67
C ILE A 109 -9.58 2.86 -3.48
N ILE A 110 -8.38 3.36 -3.76
CA ILE A 110 -7.41 3.73 -2.71
C ILE A 110 -8.03 4.73 -1.73
N LYS A 111 -8.70 5.76 -2.25
CA LYS A 111 -9.38 6.79 -1.44
C LYS A 111 -10.43 6.21 -0.48
N ASN A 112 -11.02 5.07 -0.83
CA ASN A 112 -12.03 4.37 -0.03
C ASN A 112 -11.43 3.28 0.87
N CYS A 113 -10.11 3.10 0.88
CA CYS A 113 -9.45 2.21 1.84
C CYS A 113 -9.24 2.93 3.18
N ASP A 114 -9.38 2.19 4.28
CA ASP A 114 -9.10 2.69 5.63
C ASP A 114 -7.59 2.91 5.83
N ILE A 115 -6.78 2.08 5.19
CA ILE A 115 -5.32 2.11 5.28
C ILE A 115 -4.70 1.45 4.06
N SER A 116 -3.50 1.88 3.70
CA SER A 116 -2.65 1.24 2.70
C SER A 116 -1.38 0.67 3.33
N ILE A 117 -0.99 -0.53 2.93
CA ILE A 117 0.27 -1.16 3.33
C ILE A 117 1.02 -1.51 2.05
N CYS A 118 2.09 -0.79 1.80
CA CYS A 118 2.76 -0.82 0.51
C CYS A 118 4.27 -1.05 0.66
N ASN A 119 4.84 -1.79 -0.26
CA ASN A 119 6.26 -1.66 -0.53
C ASN A 119 6.58 -0.19 -0.88
N ASP A 120 7.84 0.21 -0.77
CA ASP A 120 8.31 1.50 -1.32
C ASP A 120 8.16 1.47 -2.86
N SER A 121 7.01 1.96 -3.32
CA SER A 121 6.56 1.90 -4.72
C SER A 121 5.62 3.06 -5.02
N SER A 122 5.23 3.23 -6.30
CA SER A 122 4.26 4.24 -6.71
C SER A 122 2.96 4.20 -5.91
N PHE A 123 2.49 3.03 -5.48
CA PHE A 123 1.25 2.90 -4.73
C PHE A 123 1.34 3.50 -3.32
N SER A 124 2.50 3.49 -2.66
CA SER A 124 2.67 4.18 -1.37
C SER A 124 2.51 5.70 -1.53
N HIS A 125 3.11 6.26 -2.59
CA HIS A 125 3.01 7.69 -2.91
C HIS A 125 1.59 8.11 -3.31
N LEU A 126 0.94 7.31 -4.14
CA LEU A 126 -0.45 7.56 -4.56
C LEU A 126 -1.42 7.49 -3.39
N SER A 127 -1.25 6.51 -2.50
CA SER A 127 -2.07 6.38 -1.30
C SER A 127 -1.93 7.59 -0.38
N ALA A 128 -0.70 8.03 -0.11
CA ALA A 128 -0.46 9.23 0.68
C ALA A 128 -1.05 10.48 0.01
N ALA A 129 -0.90 10.61 -1.31
CA ALA A 129 -1.38 11.77 -2.07
C ALA A 129 -2.91 11.87 -2.12
N VAL A 130 -3.66 10.77 -2.08
CA VAL A 130 -5.13 10.80 -1.95
C VAL A 130 -5.61 10.94 -0.50
N GLY A 131 -4.68 11.03 0.46
CA GLY A 131 -4.95 11.21 1.88
C GLY A 131 -5.28 9.93 2.65
N THR A 132 -4.95 8.76 2.11
CA THR A 132 -5.11 7.48 2.80
C THR A 132 -3.89 7.23 3.70
N PRO A 133 -4.07 6.95 5.02
CA PRO A 133 -2.97 6.54 5.89
C PRO A 133 -2.20 5.37 5.28
N THR A 134 -0.87 5.48 5.21
CA THR A 134 -0.05 4.54 4.44
C THR A 134 1.14 4.05 5.25
N ILE A 135 1.17 2.77 5.55
CA ILE A 135 2.36 2.09 6.05
C ILE A 135 3.26 1.78 4.85
N VAL A 136 4.51 2.23 4.92
CA VAL A 136 5.51 2.02 3.87
C VAL A 136 6.57 1.04 4.36
N LEU A 137 6.70 -0.10 3.69
CA LEU A 137 7.68 -1.14 4.03
C LEU A 137 9.02 -0.78 3.39
N MET A 138 9.89 -0.16 4.18
CA MET A 138 11.16 0.41 3.75
C MET A 138 12.28 -0.63 3.81
N ALA A 139 12.52 -1.34 2.71
CA ALA A 139 13.49 -2.44 2.68
C ALA A 139 14.90 -2.02 2.24
N ASP A 140 15.00 -1.10 1.28
CA ASP A 140 16.25 -0.83 0.56
C ASP A 140 16.28 0.54 -0.13
N THR A 141 15.70 1.55 0.48
CA THR A 141 15.69 2.93 -0.03
C THR A 141 15.77 3.92 1.12
N PRO A 142 16.36 5.12 0.89
CA PRO A 142 16.43 6.14 1.92
C PRO A 142 15.06 6.45 2.54
N LEU A 143 15.04 6.60 3.86
CA LEU A 143 13.84 6.79 4.67
C LEU A 143 12.95 7.95 4.18
N LEU A 144 13.56 8.97 3.57
CA LEU A 144 12.84 10.11 3.00
C LEU A 144 11.71 9.69 2.05
N TYR A 145 11.90 8.61 1.26
CA TYR A 145 10.88 8.15 0.31
C TYR A 145 9.62 7.59 0.98
N GLY A 146 9.71 7.16 2.22
CA GLY A 146 8.57 6.62 2.98
C GLY A 146 8.09 7.50 4.13
N SER A 147 8.58 8.76 4.25
CA SER A 147 8.31 9.60 5.43
C SER A 147 8.08 11.09 5.14
N TYR A 148 8.03 11.51 3.86
CA TYR A 148 7.90 12.93 3.51
C TYR A 148 6.48 13.49 3.70
N SER A 149 5.47 12.63 3.76
CA SER A 149 4.07 13.01 3.94
C SER A 149 3.56 12.64 5.33
N PRO A 150 2.67 13.43 5.95
CA PRO A 150 2.03 13.08 7.23
C PRO A 150 1.17 11.81 7.15
N GLN A 151 0.82 11.37 5.94
CA GLN A 151 0.09 10.11 5.71
C GLN A 151 1.01 8.90 5.68
N MET A 152 2.33 9.07 5.65
CA MET A 152 3.30 7.97 5.52
C MET A 152 3.88 7.57 6.88
N HIS A 153 3.84 6.27 7.15
CA HIS A 153 4.34 5.64 8.38
C HIS A 153 5.33 4.52 7.99
N PRO A 154 6.64 4.79 8.00
CA PRO A 154 7.63 3.81 7.56
C PRO A 154 7.82 2.69 8.58
N ILE A 155 7.87 1.45 8.09
CA ILE A 155 8.34 0.28 8.84
C ILE A 155 9.71 -0.10 8.33
N LEU A 156 10.67 -0.12 9.25
CA LEU A 156 12.07 -0.49 8.97
C LEU A 156 12.30 -1.99 9.23
N PRO A 157 13.29 -2.58 8.57
CA PRO A 157 13.74 -3.94 8.87
C PRO A 157 14.13 -4.08 10.34
N ASP A 158 13.93 -5.26 10.92
CA ASP A 158 14.30 -5.52 12.32
C ASP A 158 15.80 -5.31 12.53
N GLY A 159 16.13 -4.53 13.56
CA GLY A 159 17.50 -4.15 13.91
C GLY A 159 18.02 -2.88 13.23
N GLU A 160 17.33 -2.36 12.22
CA GLU A 160 17.74 -1.14 11.50
C GLU A 160 17.11 0.11 12.14
N LYS A 161 17.92 1.18 12.22
CA LYS A 161 17.48 2.52 12.65
C LYS A 161 17.24 3.46 11.47
N THR A 162 17.79 3.13 10.32
CA THR A 162 17.64 3.83 9.06
C THR A 162 17.78 2.84 7.90
N VAL A 163 17.40 3.26 6.70
CA VAL A 163 17.57 2.48 5.47
C VAL A 163 18.23 3.31 4.39
N THR A 164 19.02 2.62 3.57
CA THR A 164 19.71 3.17 2.39
C THR A 164 19.52 2.21 1.22
N HIS A 165 20.08 2.52 0.05
CA HIS A 165 20.06 1.62 -1.12
C HIS A 165 20.84 0.31 -0.93
N ASP A 166 21.63 0.18 0.14
CA ASP A 166 22.45 -0.99 0.43
C ASP A 166 21.97 -1.77 1.65
N THR A 167 20.78 -1.45 2.19
CA THR A 167 20.25 -2.10 3.40
C THR A 167 19.81 -3.53 3.14
N LEU A 168 19.27 -3.84 1.95
CA LEU A 168 18.79 -5.17 1.53
C LEU A 168 17.90 -5.86 2.58
N GLY A 169 17.06 -5.07 3.25
CA GLY A 169 16.33 -5.48 4.46
C GLY A 169 14.98 -6.16 4.24
N LYS A 170 14.60 -6.48 2.99
CA LYS A 170 13.27 -7.00 2.66
C LYS A 170 12.83 -8.24 3.47
N ASP A 171 13.78 -9.12 3.78
CA ASP A 171 13.52 -10.37 4.52
C ASP A 171 13.46 -10.17 6.04
N LYS A 172 13.76 -8.95 6.51
CA LYS A 172 13.73 -8.54 7.92
C LYS A 172 12.51 -7.68 8.27
N ILE A 173 11.59 -7.45 7.34
CA ILE A 173 10.33 -6.76 7.63
C ILE A 173 9.45 -7.65 8.50
N ASN A 174 9.10 -7.14 9.67
CA ASN A 174 8.35 -7.90 10.67
C ASN A 174 6.84 -7.64 10.51
N PRO A 175 6.03 -8.65 10.14
CA PRO A 175 4.59 -8.47 9.95
C PRO A 175 3.86 -8.02 11.24
N LYS A 176 4.38 -8.34 12.43
CA LYS A 176 3.79 -7.88 13.69
C LYS A 176 3.89 -6.37 13.87
N LYS A 177 4.96 -5.74 13.38
CA LYS A 177 5.09 -4.27 13.40
C LYS A 177 4.12 -3.57 12.46
N ILE A 178 3.69 -4.26 11.39
CA ILE A 178 2.68 -3.72 10.46
C ILE A 178 1.32 -3.66 11.16
N PHE A 179 1.05 -4.61 12.04
CA PHE A 179 -0.23 -4.74 12.72
C PHE A 179 -0.31 -3.96 14.04
N ALA A 180 0.82 -3.64 14.66
CA ALA A 180 0.89 -2.92 15.94
C ALA A 180 0.48 -1.46 15.81
#